data_ff900a0738c8d82a2026b07bdf0cdc92
#
_entry.id   ff900a0738c8d82a2026b07bdf0cdc92
#
_cell.length_a   1.000
_cell.length_b   1.000
_cell.length_c   1.000
_cell.angle_alpha   90.00
_cell.angle_beta   90.00
_cell.angle_gamma   90.00
#
_symmetry.space_group_name_H-M   'P 1'
#
loop_
_entity.id
_entity.type
_entity.pdbx_description
1 polymer ?
#
loop_
_entity_poly.entity_id
_entity_poly.type
_entity_poly.pdbx_seq_one_letter_code
_entity_poly.pdbx_strand_id
1 'polypeptide(L)'
;MPTEQDFRTHLRGLMREAQTASALFVDINSGQVHHAVGDYPGPDHRMPVCCQVMKADIRAGDEVLPPNGQGGSLTIRYQLPRR
;
A
#
# COMPACT_ATOMS: atom_id res chain seq x y z
N MET A 1 18.20 -1.47 -0.27
CA MET A 1 17.16 -0.93 -1.18
C MET A 1 15.95 -1.86 -1.16
N PRO A 2 14.73 -1.33 -0.86
CA PRO A 2 13.55 -2.18 -0.82
C PRO A 2 13.23 -2.78 -2.19
N THR A 3 12.75 -4.02 -2.18
CA THR A 3 12.35 -4.72 -3.40
C THR A 3 10.82 -4.70 -3.54
N GLU A 4 10.34 -5.05 -4.73
CA GLU A 4 8.91 -5.22 -4.97
C GLU A 4 8.29 -6.17 -3.93
N GLN A 5 8.98 -7.27 -3.63
CA GLN A 5 8.50 -8.23 -2.65
C GLN A 5 8.43 -7.64 -1.24
N ASP A 6 9.37 -6.78 -0.87
CA ASP A 6 9.34 -6.11 0.44
C ASP A 6 8.09 -5.27 0.59
N PHE A 7 7.73 -4.49 -0.44
CA PHE A 7 6.52 -3.68 -0.42
C PHE A 7 5.26 -4.56 -0.37
N ARG A 8 5.24 -5.63 -1.16
CA ARG A 8 4.10 -6.54 -1.21
C ARG A 8 3.86 -7.24 0.12
N THR A 9 4.93 -7.71 0.74
CA THR A 9 4.85 -8.39 2.04
C THR A 9 4.30 -7.45 3.11
N HIS A 10 4.78 -6.21 3.15
CA HIS A 10 4.31 -5.22 4.11
C HIS A 10 2.84 -4.85 3.86
N LEU A 11 2.48 -4.63 2.60
CA LEU A 11 1.12 -4.29 2.21
C LEU A 11 0.13 -5.37 2.64
N ARG A 12 0.45 -6.62 2.35
CA ARG A 12 -0.41 -7.75 2.72
C ARG A 12 -0.50 -7.95 4.22
N GLY A 13 0.58 -7.64 4.95
CA GLY A 13 0.58 -7.67 6.40
C GLY A 13 -0.41 -6.67 6.99
N LEU A 14 -0.45 -5.46 6.44
CA LEU A 14 -1.40 -4.43 6.88
C LEU A 14 -2.85 -4.86 6.62
N MET A 15 -3.11 -5.45 5.47
CA MET A 15 -4.45 -5.98 5.16
C MET A 15 -4.85 -7.09 6.11
N ARG A 16 -3.92 -7.98 6.43
CA ARG A 16 -4.16 -9.10 7.35
C ARG A 16 -4.48 -8.60 8.75
N GLU A 17 -3.73 -7.62 9.24
CA GLU A 17 -3.97 -7.03 10.56
C GLU A 17 -5.35 -6.40 10.65
N ALA A 18 -5.73 -5.63 9.64
CA ALA A 18 -7.04 -4.99 9.60
C ALA A 18 -8.15 -6.03 9.52
N GLN A 19 -7.97 -7.09 8.74
CA GLN A 19 -8.94 -8.15 8.59
C GLN A 19 -9.10 -8.93 9.91
N THR A 20 -8.00 -9.18 10.61
CA THR A 20 -8.02 -9.84 11.92
C THR A 20 -8.79 -8.97 12.92
N ALA A 21 -8.72 -7.67 12.81
CA ALA A 21 -9.47 -6.74 13.66
C ALA A 21 -10.93 -6.57 13.19
N SER A 22 -11.37 -7.35 12.22
CA SER A 22 -12.74 -7.34 11.68
C SER A 22 -13.10 -6.04 10.96
N ALA A 23 -12.12 -5.34 10.43
CA ALA A 23 -12.35 -4.14 9.63
C ALA A 23 -13.00 -4.51 8.29
N LEU A 24 -13.86 -3.64 7.79
CA LEU A 24 -14.51 -3.82 6.49
C LEU A 24 -13.67 -3.28 5.34
N PHE A 25 -12.71 -2.42 5.64
CA PHE A 25 -11.76 -1.87 4.68
C PHE A 25 -10.53 -1.37 5.43
N VAL A 26 -9.48 -1.05 4.67
CA VAL A 26 -8.29 -0.41 5.22
C VAL A 26 -7.75 0.59 4.20
N ASP A 27 -7.43 1.79 4.68
CA ASP A 27 -6.83 2.85 3.86
C ASP A 27 -5.32 2.79 4.04
N ILE A 28 -4.60 2.54 2.95
CA ILE A 28 -3.15 2.40 2.99
C ILE A 28 -2.51 3.45 2.11
N ASN A 29 -1.59 4.22 2.70
CA ASN A 29 -0.85 5.30 2.02
C ASN A 29 0.53 4.80 1.60
N SER A 30 0.90 5.07 0.34
CA SER A 30 2.17 4.62 -0.22
C SER A 30 3.38 5.18 0.51
N GLY A 31 3.32 6.45 0.93
CA GLY A 31 4.41 7.06 1.68
C GLY A 31 4.66 6.35 3.00
N GLN A 32 3.58 5.98 3.69
CA GLN A 32 3.68 5.25 4.96
C GLN A 32 4.22 3.84 4.76
N VAL A 33 3.79 3.16 3.70
CA VAL A 33 4.30 1.82 3.38
C VAL A 33 5.80 1.88 3.11
N HIS A 34 6.23 2.83 2.27
CA HIS A 34 7.64 2.95 1.93
C HIS A 34 8.48 3.34 3.16
N HIS A 35 7.98 4.25 3.98
CA HIS A 35 8.65 4.65 5.21
C HIS A 35 8.87 3.45 6.15
N ALA A 36 7.85 2.61 6.28
CA ALA A 36 7.92 1.42 7.14
C ALA A 36 8.89 0.37 6.59
N VAL A 37 8.94 0.22 5.27
CA VAL A 37 9.85 -0.74 4.64
C VAL A 37 11.29 -0.23 4.66
N GLY A 38 11.49 1.09 4.50
CA GLY A 38 12.81 1.71 4.58
C GLY A 38 13.16 2.56 3.38
N ASP A 39 14.23 3.36 3.51
CA ASP A 39 14.78 4.22 2.47
C ASP A 39 13.86 5.33 1.96
N TYR A 40 12.84 5.69 2.73
CA TYR A 40 11.94 6.79 2.36
C TYR A 40 11.67 7.69 3.58
N PRO A 41 11.74 9.01 3.43
CA PRO A 41 12.28 9.70 2.25
C PRO A 41 13.80 9.60 2.20
N GLY A 42 14.35 9.49 1.00
CA GLY A 42 15.79 9.41 0.83
C GLY A 42 16.18 9.26 -0.62
N PRO A 43 17.50 9.40 -0.94
CA PRO A 43 17.95 9.37 -2.33
C PRO A 43 17.76 8.02 -3.02
N ASP A 44 17.66 6.93 -2.25
CA ASP A 44 17.53 5.58 -2.80
C ASP A 44 16.09 5.05 -2.73
N HIS A 45 15.11 5.96 -2.58
CA HIS A 45 13.71 5.51 -2.50
C HIS A 45 13.24 4.89 -3.82
N ARG A 46 12.26 4.00 -3.69
CA ARG A 46 11.66 3.30 -4.83
C ARG A 46 10.15 3.51 -4.83
N MET A 47 9.72 4.76 -4.69
CA MET A 47 8.30 5.10 -4.65
C MET A 47 7.53 4.60 -5.88
N PRO A 48 8.07 4.69 -7.13
CA PRO A 48 7.35 4.14 -8.28
C PRO A 48 7.06 2.64 -8.13
N VAL A 49 8.00 1.87 -7.57
CA VAL A 49 7.80 0.44 -7.35
C VAL A 49 6.75 0.21 -6.27
N CYS A 50 6.80 0.99 -5.19
CA CYS A 50 5.81 0.91 -4.11
C CYS A 50 4.39 1.16 -4.66
N CYS A 51 4.22 2.22 -5.44
CA CYS A 51 2.93 2.55 -6.05
C CYS A 51 2.46 1.45 -7.00
N GLN A 52 3.38 0.88 -7.78
CA GLN A 52 3.07 -0.22 -8.68
C GLN A 52 2.53 -1.44 -7.94
N VAL A 53 3.18 -1.80 -6.84
CA VAL A 53 2.75 -2.93 -6.01
C VAL A 53 1.36 -2.68 -5.45
N MET A 54 1.11 -1.46 -4.95
CA MET A 54 -0.20 -1.12 -4.39
C MET A 54 -1.29 -1.19 -5.44
N LYS A 55 -1.02 -0.64 -6.64
CA LYS A 55 -2.00 -0.65 -7.73
C LYS A 55 -2.26 -2.04 -8.27
N ALA A 56 -1.25 -2.91 -8.26
CA ALA A 56 -1.39 -4.29 -8.73
C ALA A 56 -2.34 -5.12 -7.85
N ASP A 57 -2.53 -4.72 -6.59
CA ASP A 57 -3.43 -5.42 -5.67
C ASP A 57 -4.85 -4.84 -5.63
N ILE A 58 -5.16 -3.86 -6.48
CA ILE A 58 -6.50 -3.30 -6.57
C ILE A 58 -7.47 -4.34 -7.12
N ARG A 59 -8.62 -4.46 -6.45
CA ARG A 59 -9.70 -5.38 -6.86
C ARG A 59 -11.01 -4.60 -6.98
N ALA A 60 -12.03 -5.25 -7.51
CA ALA A 60 -13.36 -4.63 -7.61
C ALA A 60 -13.82 -4.15 -6.24
N GLY A 61 -14.27 -2.91 -6.18
CA GLY A 61 -14.72 -2.28 -4.93
C GLY A 61 -13.66 -1.45 -4.22
N ASP A 62 -12.38 -1.60 -4.57
CA ASP A 62 -11.31 -0.79 -3.99
C ASP A 62 -11.31 0.60 -4.62
N GLU A 63 -10.85 1.61 -3.86
CA GLU A 63 -10.84 3.00 -4.33
C GLU A 63 -9.46 3.63 -4.16
N VAL A 64 -9.04 4.43 -5.14
CA VAL A 64 -7.85 5.25 -5.04
C VAL A 64 -8.26 6.62 -4.49
N LEU A 65 -7.60 7.06 -3.41
CA LEU A 65 -7.92 8.29 -2.69
C LEU A 65 -6.66 9.16 -2.55
N PRO A 66 -6.64 10.39 -3.05
CA PRO A 66 -7.64 10.98 -3.97
C PRO A 66 -7.64 10.24 -5.31
N PRO A 67 -8.66 10.40 -6.15
CA PRO A 67 -8.78 9.61 -7.39
C PRO A 67 -7.55 9.65 -8.31
N ASN A 68 -6.76 10.71 -8.25
CA ASN A 68 -5.55 10.86 -9.05
C ASN A 68 -4.28 10.82 -8.20
N GLY A 69 -4.32 10.19 -7.03
CA GLY A 69 -3.17 10.11 -6.15
C GLY A 69 -1.97 9.43 -6.79
N GLN A 70 -0.79 9.98 -6.57
CA GLN A 70 0.47 9.48 -7.10
C GLN A 70 1.59 9.69 -6.09
N GLY A 71 2.67 8.92 -6.25
CA GLY A 71 3.83 9.04 -5.38
C GLY A 71 3.45 8.82 -3.92
N GLY A 72 4.03 9.61 -3.03
CA GLY A 72 3.79 9.49 -1.59
C GLY A 72 2.39 9.88 -1.15
N SER A 73 1.58 10.50 -2.02
CA SER A 73 0.20 10.85 -1.70
C SER A 73 -0.81 9.78 -2.12
N LEU A 74 -0.36 8.73 -2.83
CA LEU A 74 -1.25 7.65 -3.22
C LEU A 74 -1.79 6.94 -1.99
N THR A 75 -3.11 6.90 -1.86
CA THR A 75 -3.80 6.16 -0.81
C THR A 75 -4.85 5.29 -1.46
N ILE A 76 -4.93 4.03 -1.07
CA ILE A 76 -5.90 3.10 -1.64
C ILE A 76 -6.73 2.52 -0.50
N ARG A 77 -8.05 2.54 -0.67
CA ARG A 77 -8.99 1.89 0.25
C ARG A 77 -9.23 0.48 -0.25
N TYR A 78 -8.61 -0.49 0.42
CA TYR A 78 -8.79 -1.90 0.08
C TYR A 78 -9.95 -2.48 0.85
N GLN A 79 -10.86 -3.10 0.14
CA GLN A 79 -12.02 -3.75 0.76
C GLN A 79 -11.62 -5.07 1.39
N LEU A 80 -12.21 -5.40 2.52
CA LEU A 80 -11.95 -6.63 3.27
C LEU A 80 -13.25 -7.40 3.45
N PRO A 81 -13.21 -8.73 3.61
CA PRO A 81 -12.00 -9.58 3.68
C PRO A 81 -11.37 -9.84 2.31
N ARG A 82 -10.09 -10.15 2.34
CA ARG A 82 -9.33 -10.54 1.15
C ARG A 82 -8.74 -11.93 1.32
N ARG A 83 -8.55 -12.58 0.22
CA ARG A 83 -7.93 -13.91 0.21
C ARG A 83 -6.55 -13.85 -0.44
#